data_054d728975519f4a439c81ee60c14d42
#
_entry.id   054d728975519f4a439c81ee60c14d42
#
_cell.length_a   1.000
_cell.length_b   1.000
_cell.length_c   1.000
_cell.angle_alpha   90.00
_cell.angle_beta   90.00
_cell.angle_gamma   90.00
#
_symmetry.space_group_name_H-M   'P 1'
#
loop_
_entity.id
_entity.type
_entity.pdbx_description
1 polymer ?
#
loop_
_entity_poly.entity_id
_entity_poly.type
_entity_poly.pdbx_seq_one_letter_code
_entity_poly.pdbx_strand_id
1 'polypeptide(L)'
;MALIEVKNVIKTYATGEAAFNALNNVSLNIEKGEFVAIMGASGSGKSTFMNMLGTLDKPNSGSYYLDGIDVLHLDSEKLSEIRNVKLGFVFQGFNLISRTSAIDNVELPMIYKGVDEETRHKKAKEALKIVGLEKRENHMPNQMSGGQQQRVAIARAIVNDAPLILADEPTGNLDTKTSIEVMEFFCELNEKHGKTIVLVTHEPDIAEYCKRVVKFQDGNIISDEVKRK
;
A
#
# COMPACT_ATOMS: atom_id res chain seq x y z
N MET A 1 -11.30 11.89 12.27
CA MET A 1 -10.39 11.15 13.17
C MET A 1 -9.37 10.50 12.28
N ALA A 2 -8.10 10.83 12.45
CA ALA A 2 -7.05 10.35 11.57
C ALA A 2 -6.98 8.82 11.57
N LEU A 3 -6.80 8.22 10.38
CA LEU A 3 -6.52 6.79 10.24
C LEU A 3 -5.05 6.50 10.55
N ILE A 4 -4.16 7.42 10.14
CA ILE A 4 -2.73 7.38 10.39
C ILE A 4 -2.32 8.62 11.16
N GLU A 5 -1.66 8.45 12.31
CA GLU A 5 -1.01 9.52 13.05
C GLU A 5 0.45 9.16 13.30
N VAL A 6 1.35 9.89 12.66
CA VAL A 6 2.80 9.76 12.82
C VAL A 6 3.32 11.04 13.44
N LYS A 7 4.10 10.94 14.54
CA LYS A 7 4.66 12.10 15.23
C LYS A 7 6.14 11.93 15.53
N ASN A 8 6.94 12.85 15.04
CA ASN A 8 8.38 13.00 15.28
C ASN A 8 9.17 11.70 15.06
N VAL A 9 8.82 10.95 14.02
CA VAL A 9 9.44 9.67 13.72
C VAL A 9 10.84 9.87 13.14
N ILE A 10 11.80 9.14 13.71
CA ILE A 10 13.18 9.03 13.23
C ILE A 10 13.46 7.57 12.88
N LYS A 11 14.04 7.34 11.71
CA LYS A 11 14.58 6.03 11.32
C LYS A 11 16.00 6.18 10.86
N THR A 12 16.90 5.51 11.57
CA THR A 12 18.34 5.49 11.29
C THR A 12 18.76 4.09 10.85
N TYR A 13 19.50 3.99 9.78
CA TYR A 13 20.21 2.78 9.38
C TYR A 13 21.72 2.96 9.62
N ALA A 14 22.35 1.96 10.24
CA ALA A 14 23.80 1.90 10.39
C ALA A 14 24.39 1.05 9.25
N THR A 15 25.38 1.60 8.54
CA THR A 15 26.10 0.91 7.48
C THR A 15 27.58 0.96 7.82
N GLY A 16 28.09 -0.06 8.55
CA GLY A 16 29.46 -0.05 9.10
C GLY A 16 29.64 1.06 10.13
N GLU A 17 30.63 1.93 9.94
CA GLU A 17 30.92 3.07 10.83
C GLU A 17 30.04 4.30 10.55
N ALA A 18 29.27 4.32 9.45
CA ALA A 18 28.40 5.43 9.08
C ALA A 18 26.94 5.14 9.46
N ALA A 19 26.27 6.12 10.04
CA ALA A 19 24.83 6.10 10.29
C ALA A 19 24.18 7.23 9.50
N PHE A 20 23.02 6.95 8.88
CA PHE A 20 22.23 7.97 8.20
C PHE A 20 20.76 7.87 8.61
N ASN A 21 20.11 9.03 8.70
CA ASN A 21 18.67 9.10 9.00
C ASN A 21 17.88 8.98 7.69
N ALA A 22 17.26 7.82 7.48
CA ALA A 22 16.35 7.62 6.36
C ALA A 22 15.00 8.36 6.57
N LEU A 23 14.61 8.57 7.84
CA LEU A 23 13.54 9.48 8.25
C LEU A 23 14.08 10.38 9.36
N ASN A 24 13.83 11.67 9.26
CA ASN A 24 14.35 12.68 10.18
C ASN A 24 13.21 13.54 10.73
N ASN A 25 12.72 13.18 11.92
CA ASN A 25 11.65 13.91 12.64
C ASN A 25 10.36 14.08 11.81
N VAL A 26 9.93 13.02 11.13
CA VAL A 26 8.76 13.04 10.25
C VAL A 26 7.48 13.02 11.08
N SER A 27 6.56 13.95 10.78
CA SER A 27 5.20 13.99 11.33
C SER A 27 4.20 14.14 10.21
N LEU A 28 3.16 13.26 10.18
CA LEU A 28 2.12 13.26 9.15
C LEU A 28 0.85 12.61 9.71
N ASN A 29 -0.29 13.25 9.46
CA ASN A 29 -1.60 12.69 9.73
C ASN A 29 -2.32 12.43 8.39
N ILE A 30 -3.01 11.28 8.28
CA ILE A 30 -3.84 10.95 7.12
C ILE A 30 -5.23 10.58 7.64
N GLU A 31 -6.26 11.27 7.14
CA GLU A 31 -7.64 11.03 7.52
C GLU A 31 -8.22 9.83 6.75
N LYS A 32 -9.30 9.23 7.30
CA LYS A 32 -10.03 8.17 6.60
C LYS A 32 -10.59 8.69 5.27
N GLY A 33 -10.41 7.92 4.20
CA GLY A 33 -10.87 8.26 2.86
C GLY A 33 -9.96 9.23 2.09
N GLU A 34 -8.80 9.62 2.63
CA GLU A 34 -7.83 10.38 1.85
C GLU A 34 -7.13 9.52 0.78
N PHE A 35 -6.81 10.15 -0.33
CA PHE A 35 -5.92 9.60 -1.35
C PHE A 35 -4.69 10.49 -1.45
N VAL A 36 -3.58 10.00 -0.89
CA VAL A 36 -2.34 10.76 -0.67
C VAL A 36 -1.20 10.18 -1.50
N ALA A 37 -0.51 11.02 -2.25
CA ALA A 37 0.76 10.67 -2.88
C ALA A 37 1.94 11.07 -1.99
N ILE A 38 2.87 10.14 -1.76
CA ILE A 38 4.19 10.39 -1.17
C ILE A 38 5.19 10.47 -2.32
N MET A 39 5.71 11.66 -2.57
CA MET A 39 6.63 11.92 -3.68
C MET A 39 8.04 12.26 -3.21
N GLY A 40 9.02 12.12 -4.09
CA GLY A 40 10.41 12.52 -3.87
C GLY A 40 11.39 11.71 -4.72
N ALA A 41 12.64 12.14 -4.79
CA ALA A 41 13.70 11.44 -5.51
C ALA A 41 14.00 10.06 -4.90
N SER A 42 14.73 9.20 -5.63
CA SER A 42 15.25 7.96 -5.06
C SER A 42 16.13 8.26 -3.85
N GLY A 43 16.00 7.46 -2.78
CA GLY A 43 16.74 7.67 -1.54
C GLY A 43 16.18 8.75 -0.60
N SER A 44 15.08 9.43 -0.94
CA SER A 44 14.50 10.49 -0.09
C SER A 44 13.78 10.01 1.17
N GLY A 45 13.67 8.70 1.40
CA GLY A 45 13.01 8.12 2.59
C GLY A 45 11.60 7.54 2.36
N LYS A 46 11.03 7.65 1.16
CA LYS A 46 9.65 7.22 0.83
C LYS A 46 9.39 5.74 1.15
N SER A 47 10.21 4.84 0.65
CA SER A 47 10.04 3.39 0.88
C SER A 47 10.26 3.02 2.34
N THR A 48 11.17 3.72 3.05
CA THR A 48 11.31 3.57 4.50
C THR A 48 10.05 4.00 5.23
N PHE A 49 9.48 5.15 4.86
CA PHE A 49 8.22 5.62 5.43
C PHE A 49 7.06 4.68 5.13
N MET A 50 6.96 4.19 3.90
CA MET A 50 5.98 3.19 3.49
C MET A 50 6.09 1.89 4.29
N ASN A 51 7.31 1.36 4.45
CA ASN A 51 7.56 0.15 5.24
C ASN A 51 7.16 0.35 6.71
N MET A 52 7.42 1.53 7.27
CA MET A 52 6.99 1.87 8.62
C MET A 52 5.45 1.93 8.72
N LEU A 53 4.77 2.61 7.78
CA LEU A 53 3.30 2.64 7.72
C LEU A 53 2.72 1.23 7.57
N GLY A 54 3.39 0.39 6.80
CA GLY A 54 3.05 -1.02 6.60
C GLY A 54 3.37 -1.92 7.79
N THR A 55 3.93 -1.40 8.88
CA THR A 55 4.39 -2.16 10.04
C THR A 55 5.40 -3.28 9.68
N LEU A 56 6.11 -3.09 8.56
CA LEU A 56 7.19 -3.98 8.10
C LEU A 56 8.54 -3.61 8.72
N ASP A 57 8.68 -2.36 9.17
CA ASP A 57 9.83 -1.84 9.89
C ASP A 57 9.38 -0.95 11.05
N LYS A 58 10.23 -0.80 12.08
CA LYS A 58 9.97 0.05 13.24
C LYS A 58 10.90 1.26 13.23
N PRO A 59 10.41 2.46 13.56
CA PRO A 59 11.26 3.63 13.75
C PRO A 59 12.15 3.46 15.00
N ASN A 60 13.19 4.28 15.10
CA ASN A 60 14.06 4.35 16.27
C ASN A 60 13.45 5.21 17.38
N SER A 61 12.62 6.20 17.02
CA SER A 61 11.91 7.08 17.96
C SER A 61 10.66 7.67 17.30
N GLY A 62 9.85 8.36 18.12
CA GLY A 62 8.57 8.95 17.73
C GLY A 62 7.40 8.05 18.06
N SER A 63 6.22 8.34 17.50
CA SER A 63 5.02 7.53 17.71
C SER A 63 4.28 7.30 16.38
N TYR A 64 3.62 6.14 16.28
CA TYR A 64 2.77 5.78 15.15
C TYR A 64 1.50 5.10 15.63
N TYR A 65 0.36 5.73 15.34
CA TYR A 65 -0.98 5.19 15.60
C TYR A 65 -1.67 4.88 14.28
N LEU A 66 -2.21 3.67 14.17
CA LEU A 66 -3.05 3.22 13.06
C LEU A 66 -4.47 2.96 13.59
N ASP A 67 -5.44 3.73 13.12
CA ASP A 67 -6.85 3.67 13.58
C ASP A 67 -6.96 3.74 15.12
N GLY A 68 -6.16 4.61 15.73
CA GLY A 68 -6.08 4.82 17.18
C GLY A 68 -5.26 3.78 17.95
N ILE A 69 -4.70 2.76 17.29
CA ILE A 69 -3.88 1.71 17.91
C ILE A 69 -2.42 2.11 17.85
N ASP A 70 -1.73 2.16 19.00
CA ASP A 70 -0.27 2.34 19.06
C ASP A 70 0.45 1.08 18.56
N VAL A 71 0.92 1.12 17.32
CA VAL A 71 1.53 -0.05 16.67
C VAL A 71 2.97 -0.31 17.11
N LEU A 72 3.66 0.67 17.70
CA LEU A 72 5.06 0.51 18.07
C LEU A 72 5.26 -0.38 19.29
N HIS A 73 4.25 -0.46 20.16
CA HIS A 73 4.26 -1.26 21.39
C HIS A 73 3.64 -2.64 21.24
N LEU A 74 3.25 -3.04 20.00
CA LEU A 74 2.71 -4.35 19.72
C LEU A 74 3.82 -5.39 19.48
N ASP A 75 3.52 -6.63 19.84
CA ASP A 75 4.32 -7.81 19.50
C ASP A 75 4.16 -8.20 18.02
N SER A 76 4.96 -9.14 17.55
CA SER A 76 4.98 -9.56 16.15
C SER A 76 3.68 -10.23 15.70
N GLU A 77 2.98 -10.91 16.60
CA GLU A 77 1.71 -11.59 16.30
C GLU A 77 0.61 -10.57 16.04
N LYS A 78 0.43 -9.60 16.93
CA LYS A 78 -0.53 -8.49 16.77
C LYS A 78 -0.22 -7.62 15.58
N LEU A 79 1.06 -7.35 15.29
CA LEU A 79 1.44 -6.62 14.08
C LEU A 79 1.05 -7.40 12.82
N SER A 80 1.18 -8.75 12.83
CA SER A 80 0.75 -9.58 11.70
C SER A 80 -0.76 -9.58 11.52
N GLU A 81 -1.52 -9.60 12.62
CA GLU A 81 -2.97 -9.44 12.60
C GLU A 81 -3.39 -8.08 12.02
N ILE A 82 -2.77 -6.98 12.48
CA ILE A 82 -3.04 -5.63 11.96
C ILE A 82 -2.73 -5.55 10.47
N ARG A 83 -1.58 -6.09 10.02
CA ARG A 83 -1.28 -6.14 8.58
C ARG A 83 -2.35 -6.84 7.78
N ASN A 84 -2.85 -7.96 8.30
CA ASN A 84 -3.86 -8.74 7.62
C ASN A 84 -5.25 -8.06 7.56
N VAL A 85 -5.64 -7.36 8.64
CA VAL A 85 -7.01 -6.81 8.79
C VAL A 85 -7.10 -5.34 8.34
N LYS A 86 -6.06 -4.55 8.58
CA LYS A 86 -6.09 -3.10 8.38
C LYS A 86 -5.36 -2.63 7.13
N LEU A 87 -4.47 -3.45 6.55
CA LEU A 87 -3.59 -3.04 5.46
C LEU A 87 -3.76 -3.92 4.22
N GLY A 88 -3.91 -3.30 3.08
CA GLY A 88 -3.73 -3.91 1.76
C GLY A 88 -2.43 -3.40 1.14
N PHE A 89 -1.64 -4.29 0.56
CA PHE A 89 -0.36 -3.93 -0.07
C PHE A 89 -0.40 -4.17 -1.57
N VAL A 90 0.07 -3.17 -2.32
CA VAL A 90 0.29 -3.24 -3.76
C VAL A 90 1.72 -2.78 -4.05
N PHE A 91 2.53 -3.61 -4.70
CA PHE A 91 3.95 -3.36 -4.96
C PHE A 91 4.23 -3.24 -6.46
N GLN A 92 5.28 -2.52 -6.82
CA GLN A 92 5.78 -2.38 -8.18
C GLN A 92 6.06 -3.74 -8.84
N GLY A 93 6.63 -4.69 -8.10
CA GLY A 93 6.95 -6.05 -8.57
C GLY A 93 5.78 -7.03 -8.46
N PHE A 94 4.53 -6.57 -8.22
CA PHE A 94 3.32 -7.36 -8.01
C PHE A 94 3.38 -8.30 -6.81
N ASN A 95 4.51 -8.89 -6.52
CA ASN A 95 4.78 -9.84 -5.42
C ASN A 95 3.75 -10.98 -5.36
N LEU A 96 3.41 -11.53 -6.53
CA LEU A 96 2.57 -12.71 -6.66
C LEU A 96 3.40 -13.98 -6.48
N ILE A 97 2.80 -15.00 -5.87
CA ILE A 97 3.40 -16.33 -5.80
C ILE A 97 3.32 -16.95 -7.21
N SER A 98 4.48 -17.17 -7.83
CA SER A 98 4.61 -17.48 -9.26
C SER A 98 4.04 -18.85 -9.68
N ARG A 99 3.93 -19.80 -8.74
CA ARG A 99 3.45 -21.17 -8.97
C ARG A 99 2.03 -21.40 -8.46
N THR A 100 1.29 -20.34 -8.21
CA THR A 100 -0.11 -20.39 -7.77
C THR A 100 -0.98 -19.58 -8.72
N SER A 101 -2.26 -19.94 -8.83
CA SER A 101 -3.21 -19.24 -9.69
C SER A 101 -3.53 -17.82 -9.18
N ALA A 102 -4.19 -17.03 -10.02
CA ALA A 102 -4.66 -15.70 -9.63
C ALA A 102 -5.60 -15.77 -8.41
N ILE A 103 -6.54 -16.72 -8.40
CA ILE A 103 -7.47 -16.88 -7.29
C ILE A 103 -6.76 -17.29 -6.02
N ASP A 104 -5.82 -18.23 -6.06
CA ASP A 104 -5.05 -18.65 -4.90
C ASP A 104 -4.22 -17.49 -4.32
N ASN A 105 -3.63 -16.65 -5.18
CA ASN A 105 -2.92 -15.45 -4.74
C ASN A 105 -3.85 -14.47 -4.00
N VAL A 106 -5.09 -14.32 -4.46
CA VAL A 106 -6.09 -13.45 -3.80
C VAL A 106 -6.61 -14.07 -2.50
N GLU A 107 -6.68 -15.39 -2.40
CA GLU A 107 -7.11 -16.09 -1.18
C GLU A 107 -6.13 -15.98 0.00
N LEU A 108 -4.83 -15.73 -0.27
CA LEU A 108 -3.77 -15.77 0.74
C LEU A 108 -4.08 -14.97 2.03
N PRO A 109 -4.53 -13.69 1.97
CA PRO A 109 -4.83 -12.95 3.19
C PRO A 109 -5.96 -13.58 4.02
N MET A 110 -6.91 -14.22 3.36
CA MET A 110 -8.03 -14.88 4.03
C MET A 110 -7.63 -16.22 4.65
N ILE A 111 -6.65 -16.93 4.05
CA ILE A 111 -6.06 -18.13 4.66
C ILE A 111 -5.39 -17.78 5.99
N TYR A 112 -4.58 -16.71 6.03
CA TYR A 112 -3.96 -16.24 7.27
C TYR A 112 -4.98 -15.77 8.32
N LYS A 113 -6.15 -15.31 7.88
CA LYS A 113 -7.28 -14.94 8.76
C LYS A 113 -8.09 -16.13 9.26
N GLY A 114 -7.84 -17.34 8.77
CA GLY A 114 -8.57 -18.55 9.15
C GLY A 114 -9.97 -18.63 8.53
N VAL A 115 -10.23 -17.94 7.41
CA VAL A 115 -11.52 -18.03 6.70
C VAL A 115 -11.65 -19.40 6.03
N ASP A 116 -12.82 -20.01 6.14
CA ASP A 116 -13.12 -21.29 5.51
C ASP A 116 -13.01 -21.23 3.96
N GLU A 117 -12.79 -22.38 3.35
CA GLU A 117 -12.49 -22.50 1.92
C GLU A 117 -13.60 -21.97 1.01
N GLU A 118 -14.84 -22.30 1.32
CA GLU A 118 -16.00 -21.89 0.50
C GLU A 118 -16.15 -20.37 0.51
N THR A 119 -16.07 -19.76 1.70
CA THR A 119 -16.17 -18.31 1.89
C THR A 119 -15.02 -17.57 1.21
N ARG A 120 -13.76 -18.03 1.38
CA ARG A 120 -12.61 -17.36 0.77
C ARG A 120 -12.63 -17.46 -0.75
N HIS A 121 -13.03 -18.62 -1.30
CA HIS A 121 -13.13 -18.81 -2.74
C HIS A 121 -14.17 -17.88 -3.38
N LYS A 122 -15.33 -17.74 -2.74
CA LYS A 122 -16.37 -16.81 -3.16
C LYS A 122 -15.87 -15.35 -3.14
N LYS A 123 -15.25 -14.92 -2.04
CA LYS A 123 -14.73 -13.55 -1.91
C LYS A 123 -13.59 -13.26 -2.89
N ALA A 124 -12.71 -14.23 -3.13
CA ALA A 124 -11.63 -14.07 -4.10
C ALA A 124 -12.17 -13.91 -5.53
N LYS A 125 -13.20 -14.67 -5.91
CA LYS A 125 -13.89 -14.48 -7.20
C LYS A 125 -14.53 -13.10 -7.32
N GLU A 126 -15.19 -12.63 -6.26
CA GLU A 126 -15.78 -11.30 -6.22
C GLU A 126 -14.68 -10.22 -6.38
N ALA A 127 -13.56 -10.34 -5.67
CA ALA A 127 -12.44 -9.42 -5.79
C ALA A 127 -11.81 -9.43 -7.20
N LEU A 128 -11.64 -10.61 -7.81
CA LEU A 128 -11.15 -10.72 -9.19
C LEU A 128 -12.14 -10.11 -10.20
N LYS A 129 -13.44 -10.25 -9.98
CA LYS A 129 -14.46 -9.63 -10.82
C LYS A 129 -14.42 -8.10 -10.72
N ILE A 130 -14.24 -7.55 -9.51
CA ILE A 130 -14.10 -6.10 -9.29
C ILE A 130 -12.95 -5.52 -10.14
N VAL A 131 -11.83 -6.24 -10.27
CA VAL A 131 -10.68 -5.81 -11.08
C VAL A 131 -10.75 -6.26 -12.55
N GLY A 132 -11.88 -6.82 -13.02
CA GLY A 132 -12.10 -7.23 -14.42
C GLY A 132 -11.35 -8.50 -14.82
N LEU A 133 -11.11 -9.43 -13.90
CA LEU A 133 -10.36 -10.67 -14.13
C LEU A 133 -11.19 -11.95 -13.91
N GLU A 134 -12.51 -11.88 -14.00
CA GLU A 134 -13.44 -13.01 -13.78
C GLU A 134 -13.23 -14.22 -14.73
N LYS A 135 -12.48 -14.03 -15.83
CA LYS A 135 -12.13 -15.10 -16.78
C LYS A 135 -10.67 -15.55 -16.66
N ARG A 136 -9.95 -15.07 -15.66
CA ARG A 136 -8.52 -15.31 -15.46
C ARG A 136 -8.18 -15.93 -14.11
N GLU A 137 -9.16 -16.40 -13.35
CA GLU A 137 -9.03 -16.93 -11.99
C GLU A 137 -7.97 -18.03 -11.89
N ASN A 138 -7.94 -18.94 -12.87
CA ASN A 138 -7.04 -20.09 -12.88
C ASN A 138 -5.69 -19.85 -13.60
N HIS A 139 -5.45 -18.62 -14.08
CA HIS A 139 -4.17 -18.31 -14.75
C HIS A 139 -3.07 -18.10 -13.71
N MET A 140 -1.89 -18.60 -14.02
CA MET A 140 -0.68 -18.33 -13.25
C MET A 140 -0.06 -16.98 -13.66
N PRO A 141 0.75 -16.32 -12.82
CA PRO A 141 1.36 -15.03 -13.14
C PRO A 141 2.12 -15.00 -14.46
N ASN A 142 2.83 -16.07 -14.82
CA ASN A 142 3.56 -16.18 -16.08
C ASN A 142 2.65 -16.29 -17.34
N GLN A 143 1.35 -16.46 -17.15
CA GLN A 143 0.33 -16.49 -18.22
C GLN A 143 -0.42 -15.14 -18.32
N MET A 144 -0.02 -14.14 -17.56
CA MET A 144 -0.71 -12.86 -17.42
C MET A 144 0.19 -11.70 -17.82
N SER A 145 -0.40 -10.67 -18.44
CA SER A 145 0.32 -9.40 -18.68
C SER A 145 0.66 -8.71 -17.36
N GLY A 146 1.62 -7.77 -17.38
CA GLY A 146 1.96 -6.97 -16.19
C GLY A 146 0.75 -6.28 -15.56
N GLY A 147 -0.10 -5.67 -16.38
CA GLY A 147 -1.34 -5.04 -15.90
C GLY A 147 -2.34 -6.02 -15.28
N GLN A 148 -2.45 -7.26 -15.84
CA GLN A 148 -3.28 -8.29 -15.23
C GLN A 148 -2.69 -8.76 -13.89
N GLN A 149 -1.37 -8.92 -13.78
CA GLN A 149 -0.71 -9.27 -12.54
C GLN A 149 -0.92 -8.18 -11.47
N GLN A 150 -0.82 -6.90 -11.86
CA GLN A 150 -1.09 -5.78 -10.96
C GLN A 150 -2.54 -5.79 -10.47
N ARG A 151 -3.50 -6.06 -11.34
CA ARG A 151 -4.91 -6.18 -10.95
C ARG A 151 -5.13 -7.36 -9.98
N VAL A 152 -4.42 -8.49 -10.13
CA VAL A 152 -4.44 -9.57 -9.12
C VAL A 152 -3.87 -9.10 -7.77
N ALA A 153 -2.76 -8.34 -7.78
CA ALA A 153 -2.19 -7.78 -6.57
C ALA A 153 -3.16 -6.79 -5.87
N ILE A 154 -3.89 -6.00 -6.65
CA ILE A 154 -4.94 -5.10 -6.13
C ILE A 154 -6.11 -5.92 -5.56
N ALA A 155 -6.60 -6.95 -6.26
CA ALA A 155 -7.64 -7.84 -5.76
C ALA A 155 -7.25 -8.48 -4.42
N ARG A 156 -6.00 -8.93 -4.30
CA ARG A 156 -5.43 -9.44 -3.05
C ARG A 156 -5.41 -8.38 -1.94
N ALA A 157 -5.10 -7.13 -2.27
CA ALA A 157 -5.06 -6.05 -1.28
C ALA A 157 -6.44 -5.67 -0.74
N ILE A 158 -7.52 -5.84 -1.52
CA ILE A 158 -8.88 -5.44 -1.13
C ILE A 158 -9.73 -6.58 -0.57
N VAL A 159 -9.33 -7.84 -0.72
CA VAL A 159 -10.17 -9.03 -0.42
C VAL A 159 -10.60 -9.13 1.04
N ASN A 160 -9.79 -8.64 1.97
CA ASN A 160 -10.10 -8.58 3.41
C ASN A 160 -10.83 -7.29 3.82
N ASP A 161 -11.20 -6.44 2.87
CA ASP A 161 -11.86 -5.16 3.10
C ASP A 161 -11.04 -4.16 3.94
N ALA A 162 -9.71 -4.24 3.86
CA ALA A 162 -8.79 -3.38 4.59
C ALA A 162 -9.12 -1.88 4.36
N PRO A 163 -9.15 -1.04 5.42
CA PRO A 163 -9.45 0.38 5.29
C PRO A 163 -8.32 1.21 4.67
N LEU A 164 -7.08 0.71 4.71
CA LEU A 164 -5.88 1.37 4.19
C LEU A 164 -5.21 0.52 3.12
N ILE A 165 -4.96 1.12 1.95
CA ILE A 165 -4.16 0.54 0.87
C ILE A 165 -2.84 1.30 0.79
N LEU A 166 -1.75 0.57 0.86
CA LEU A 166 -0.38 1.05 0.68
C LEU A 166 0.11 0.59 -0.69
N ALA A 167 0.35 1.52 -1.61
CA ALA A 167 0.76 1.24 -2.98
C ALA A 167 2.16 1.82 -3.26
N ASP A 168 3.16 0.96 -3.44
CA ASP A 168 4.55 1.34 -3.70
C ASP A 168 4.85 1.23 -5.20
N GLU A 169 4.96 2.37 -5.87
CA GLU A 169 5.19 2.52 -7.31
C GLU A 169 4.31 1.56 -8.15
N PRO A 170 2.97 1.57 -7.98
CA PRO A 170 2.10 0.54 -8.54
C PRO A 170 2.03 0.52 -10.07
N THR A 171 2.55 1.55 -10.72
CA THR A 171 2.58 1.73 -12.19
C THR A 171 3.96 1.56 -12.79
N GLY A 172 5.02 1.50 -11.99
CA GLY A 172 6.41 1.59 -12.44
C GLY A 172 6.89 0.48 -13.39
N ASN A 173 6.16 -0.63 -13.52
CA ASN A 173 6.46 -1.74 -14.43
C ASN A 173 5.38 -1.90 -15.53
N LEU A 174 4.55 -0.86 -15.77
CA LEU A 174 3.42 -0.91 -16.69
C LEU A 174 3.61 0.10 -17.84
N ASP A 175 2.98 -0.19 -18.97
CA ASP A 175 2.85 0.79 -20.04
C ASP A 175 1.86 1.91 -19.66
N THR A 176 1.94 3.04 -20.34
CA THR A 176 1.15 4.25 -20.02
C THR A 176 -0.35 3.97 -19.96
N LYS A 177 -0.89 3.21 -20.94
CA LYS A 177 -2.32 2.91 -20.99
C LYS A 177 -2.75 2.09 -19.77
N THR A 178 -2.01 1.06 -19.46
CA THR A 178 -2.27 0.19 -18.30
C THR A 178 -2.11 0.95 -16.98
N SER A 179 -1.14 1.88 -16.90
CA SER A 179 -0.94 2.75 -15.74
C SER A 179 -2.18 3.62 -15.47
N ILE A 180 -2.75 4.23 -16.52
CA ILE A 180 -3.99 5.01 -16.42
C ILE A 180 -5.14 4.14 -15.87
N GLU A 181 -5.35 2.96 -16.45
CA GLU A 181 -6.41 2.03 -16.02
C GLU A 181 -6.25 1.62 -14.54
N VAL A 182 -5.02 1.40 -14.08
CA VAL A 182 -4.73 1.07 -12.68
C VAL A 182 -5.01 2.28 -11.77
N MET A 183 -4.65 3.49 -12.19
CA MET A 183 -4.89 4.70 -11.39
C MET A 183 -6.38 5.05 -11.32
N GLU A 184 -7.12 4.90 -12.42
CA GLU A 184 -8.59 5.05 -12.42
C GLU A 184 -9.24 4.08 -11.44
N PHE A 185 -8.74 2.84 -11.36
CA PHE A 185 -9.22 1.87 -10.39
C PHE A 185 -8.93 2.28 -8.94
N PHE A 186 -7.76 2.85 -8.64
CA PHE A 186 -7.48 3.41 -7.31
C PHE A 186 -8.42 4.58 -6.98
N CYS A 187 -8.70 5.46 -7.94
CA CYS A 187 -9.70 6.52 -7.76
C CYS A 187 -11.07 5.95 -7.42
N GLU A 188 -11.51 4.91 -8.14
CA GLU A 188 -12.78 4.24 -7.85
C GLU A 188 -12.82 3.63 -6.45
N LEU A 189 -11.77 2.95 -6.00
CA LEU A 189 -11.65 2.41 -4.65
C LEU A 189 -11.75 3.52 -3.58
N ASN A 190 -11.12 4.66 -3.83
CA ASN A 190 -11.21 5.80 -2.92
C ASN A 190 -12.59 6.44 -2.92
N GLU A 191 -13.15 6.77 -4.09
CA GLU A 191 -14.36 7.58 -4.21
C GLU A 191 -15.64 6.79 -3.94
N LYS A 192 -15.74 5.55 -4.46
CA LYS A 192 -16.94 4.73 -4.32
C LYS A 192 -16.90 3.80 -3.10
N HIS A 193 -15.72 3.33 -2.71
CA HIS A 193 -15.58 2.37 -1.61
C HIS A 193 -14.96 3.00 -0.34
N GLY A 194 -14.66 4.31 -0.34
CA GLY A 194 -14.18 5.06 0.82
C GLY A 194 -12.82 4.59 1.35
N LYS A 195 -12.01 3.89 0.51
CA LYS A 195 -10.70 3.40 0.92
C LYS A 195 -9.71 4.56 1.09
N THR A 196 -8.93 4.52 2.15
CA THR A 196 -7.78 5.38 2.31
C THR A 196 -6.62 4.80 1.51
N ILE A 197 -5.94 5.62 0.70
CA ILE A 197 -4.86 5.15 -0.16
C ILE A 197 -3.63 6.03 0.07
N VAL A 198 -2.51 5.40 0.36
CA VAL A 198 -1.19 6.02 0.38
C VAL A 198 -0.38 5.43 -0.76
N LEU A 199 -0.06 6.26 -1.73
CA LEU A 199 0.66 5.89 -2.95
C LEU A 199 2.05 6.51 -2.92
N VAL A 200 3.08 5.70 -3.03
CA VAL A 200 4.45 6.15 -3.26
C VAL A 200 4.72 6.19 -4.76
N THR A 201 5.20 7.32 -5.26
CA THR A 201 5.60 7.47 -6.66
C THR A 201 6.66 8.55 -6.80
N HIS A 202 7.47 8.46 -7.84
CA HIS A 202 8.35 9.53 -8.30
C HIS A 202 7.82 10.20 -9.58
N GLU A 203 6.69 9.71 -10.12
CA GLU A 203 6.06 10.18 -11.35
C GLU A 203 5.03 11.28 -11.05
N PRO A 204 5.22 12.54 -11.53
CA PRO A 204 4.27 13.63 -11.30
C PRO A 204 2.88 13.33 -11.86
N ASP A 205 2.80 12.73 -13.04
CA ASP A 205 1.53 12.41 -13.71
C ASP A 205 0.69 11.41 -12.89
N ILE A 206 1.34 10.46 -12.23
CA ILE A 206 0.68 9.50 -11.33
C ILE A 206 0.19 10.20 -10.05
N ALA A 207 0.97 11.13 -9.51
CA ALA A 207 0.55 11.92 -8.35
C ALA A 207 -0.63 12.85 -8.65
N GLU A 208 -0.89 13.19 -9.93
CA GLU A 208 -2.06 14.00 -10.31
C GLU A 208 -3.40 13.33 -9.96
N TYR A 209 -3.46 12.01 -9.90
CA TYR A 209 -4.67 11.28 -9.47
C TYR A 209 -4.98 11.42 -7.98
N CYS A 210 -3.99 11.81 -7.16
CA CYS A 210 -4.14 11.92 -5.72
C CYS A 210 -4.66 13.30 -5.31
N LYS A 211 -5.47 13.35 -4.25
CA LYS A 211 -6.07 14.60 -3.71
C LYS A 211 -5.11 15.40 -2.86
N ARG A 212 -4.02 14.79 -2.37
CA ARG A 212 -2.98 15.40 -1.53
C ARG A 212 -1.62 14.86 -1.94
N VAL A 213 -0.63 15.73 -1.96
CA VAL A 213 0.75 15.37 -2.32
C VAL A 213 1.68 15.80 -1.19
N VAL A 214 2.41 14.85 -0.64
CA VAL A 214 3.45 15.04 0.38
C VAL A 214 4.80 14.78 -0.24
N LYS A 215 5.69 15.77 -0.25
CA LYS A 215 7.03 15.66 -0.86
C LYS A 215 8.09 15.37 0.19
N PHE A 216 8.85 14.34 -0.07
CA PHE A 216 10.01 13.91 0.74
C PHE A 216 11.33 14.33 0.08
N GLN A 217 12.25 14.81 0.89
CA GLN A 217 13.65 15.05 0.53
C GLN A 217 14.54 14.78 1.72
N ASP A 218 15.59 13.96 1.55
CA ASP A 218 16.60 13.67 2.55
C ASP A 218 16.02 13.29 3.92
N GLY A 219 15.01 12.42 3.92
CA GLY A 219 14.31 11.95 5.11
C GLY A 219 13.35 12.93 5.75
N ASN A 220 13.10 14.09 5.15
CA ASN A 220 12.20 15.13 5.66
C ASN A 220 10.99 15.32 4.76
N ILE A 221 9.86 15.77 5.33
CA ILE A 221 8.75 16.32 4.56
C ILE A 221 9.07 17.79 4.26
N ILE A 222 9.13 18.15 2.95
CA ILE A 222 9.44 19.50 2.50
C ILE A 222 8.19 20.26 2.02
N SER A 223 7.12 19.54 1.61
CA SER A 223 5.82 20.13 1.34
C SER A 223 4.70 19.12 1.59
N ASP A 224 3.51 19.62 1.90
CA ASP A 224 2.29 18.89 2.11
C ASP A 224 1.12 19.73 1.57
N GLU A 225 0.64 19.36 0.38
CA GLU A 225 -0.29 20.18 -0.40
C GLU A 225 -1.58 19.40 -0.70
N VAL A 226 -2.71 19.93 -0.25
CA VAL A 226 -4.03 19.43 -0.65
C VAL A 226 -4.42 20.12 -1.95
N LYS A 227 -4.68 19.33 -3.00
CA LYS A 227 -5.15 19.85 -4.27
C LYS A 227 -6.59 20.35 -4.12
N ARG A 228 -6.81 21.62 -4.35
CA ARG A 228 -8.17 22.18 -4.50
C ARG A 228 -8.71 21.75 -5.86
N LYS A 229 -9.81 20.99 -5.86
CA LYS A 229 -10.60 20.77 -7.09
C LYS A 229 -11.27 22.05 -7.52
#